data_4d1ff8487a5914f8a1c580aa40d302e8
#
_entry.id   4d1ff8487a5914f8a1c580aa40d302e8
#
_cell.length_a   1.000
_cell.length_b   1.000
_cell.length_c   1.000
_cell.angle_alpha   90.00
_cell.angle_beta   90.00
_cell.angle_gamma   90.00
#
_symmetry.space_group_name_H-M   'P 1'
#
loop_
_entity.id
_entity.type
_entity.pdbx_description
1 polymer ?
#
loop_
_entity_poly.entity_id
_entity_poly.type
_entity_poly.pdbx_seq_one_letter_code
_entity_poly.pdbx_strand_id
1 'polypeptide(L)'
;MEQFTIHTGLVAPLDRENVDTDAIIPKQFLKSIKRTGFGPNLFDEWRYKDVGEPGQDNSNRPLNPDFVLNQPRYQGASVLLARQNFGCGSSREHAPWALQQYGFRTILAPSFADIFFNNCFKNGLLPIVLSEAQMDRLFDEAAAFPGYQLTIDLPRQVVVKPDGSELPFEVQAFRKYCLVNGFDDIGLTLRHQDKIKAFEAERLARMPWLAHTGL
;
A
#
# COMPACT_ATOMS: atom_id res chain seq x y z
N MET A 1 -11.15 -1.43 -6.34
CA MET A 1 -10.40 -1.63 -5.07
C MET A 1 -11.33 -1.59 -3.86
N GLU A 2 -10.87 -1.97 -2.67
CA GLU A 2 -11.65 -1.84 -1.44
C GLU A 2 -11.78 -0.36 -1.01
N GLN A 3 -12.95 0.02 -0.50
CA GLN A 3 -13.18 1.39 0.02
C GLN A 3 -12.31 1.65 1.26
N PHE A 4 -11.80 2.88 1.34
CA PHE A 4 -11.09 3.38 2.51
C PHE A 4 -11.85 4.59 3.08
N THR A 5 -12.43 4.43 4.25
CA THR A 5 -13.11 5.52 4.95
C THR A 5 -12.45 5.78 6.31
N ILE A 6 -12.77 4.96 7.31
CA ILE A 6 -12.15 4.98 8.63
C ILE A 6 -11.48 3.63 8.85
N HIS A 7 -10.24 3.65 9.31
CA HIS A 7 -9.48 2.44 9.60
C HIS A 7 -8.75 2.60 10.93
N THR A 8 -9.00 1.69 11.87
CA THR A 8 -8.24 1.58 13.11
C THR A 8 -7.34 0.36 13.02
N GLY A 9 -6.05 0.54 13.22
CA GLY A 9 -5.09 -0.53 13.06
C GLY A 9 -3.91 -0.47 14.00
N LEU A 10 -3.37 -1.66 14.31
CA LEU A 10 -2.11 -1.82 15.05
C LEU A 10 -0.97 -1.22 14.22
N VAL A 11 -0.08 -0.53 14.90
CA VAL A 11 1.06 0.18 14.31
C VAL A 11 2.32 -0.69 14.37
N ALA A 12 3.01 -0.82 13.23
CA ALA A 12 4.35 -1.40 13.13
C ALA A 12 5.38 -0.29 12.81
N PRO A 13 6.38 -0.07 13.68
CA PRO A 13 7.41 0.95 13.46
C PRO A 13 8.60 0.39 12.67
N LEU A 14 8.65 0.64 11.37
CA LEU A 14 9.82 0.35 10.54
C LEU A 14 10.76 1.58 10.55
N ASP A 15 11.62 1.65 11.54
CA ASP A 15 12.55 2.77 11.75
C ASP A 15 13.74 2.72 10.78
N ARG A 16 13.44 2.92 9.48
CA ARG A 16 14.42 2.92 8.38
C ARG A 16 14.10 4.00 7.38
N GLU A 17 15.14 4.72 6.97
CA GLU A 17 15.10 5.66 5.86
C GLU A 17 15.43 4.98 4.53
N ASN A 18 15.06 5.62 3.43
CA ASN A 18 15.42 5.20 2.06
C ASN A 18 15.06 3.73 1.78
N VAL A 19 13.93 3.27 2.31
CA VAL A 19 13.43 1.92 2.03
C VAL A 19 13.05 1.84 0.57
N ASP A 20 13.84 1.14 -0.22
CA ASP A 20 13.63 1.01 -1.65
C ASP A 20 12.65 -0.12 -2.03
N THR A 21 12.22 -0.12 -3.27
CA THR A 21 11.26 -1.11 -3.76
C THR A 21 11.83 -2.52 -3.84
N ASP A 22 13.16 -2.70 -3.94
CA ASP A 22 13.81 -4.01 -3.88
C ASP A 22 13.82 -4.57 -2.45
N ALA A 23 13.98 -3.71 -1.44
CA ALA A 23 13.82 -4.11 -0.04
C ALA A 23 12.36 -4.48 0.29
N ILE A 24 11.37 -3.73 -0.25
CA ILE A 24 9.94 -4.02 -0.05
C ILE A 24 9.58 -5.36 -0.70
N ILE A 25 9.98 -5.59 -1.94
CA ILE A 25 9.75 -6.85 -2.67
C ILE A 25 10.95 -7.15 -3.58
N PRO A 26 11.80 -8.15 -3.24
CA PRO A 26 12.99 -8.48 -4.00
C PRO A 26 12.70 -8.89 -5.45
N LYS A 27 13.65 -8.57 -6.33
CA LYS A 27 13.52 -8.70 -7.80
C LYS A 27 13.13 -10.10 -8.29
N GLN A 28 13.55 -11.16 -7.59
CA GLN A 28 13.23 -12.55 -7.98
C GLN A 28 11.73 -12.83 -8.01
N PHE A 29 10.94 -12.15 -7.15
CA PHE A 29 9.48 -12.31 -7.09
C PHE A 29 8.72 -11.57 -8.20
N LEU A 30 9.39 -10.67 -8.93
CA LEU A 30 8.77 -9.87 -10.00
C LEU A 30 8.51 -10.64 -11.30
N LYS A 31 8.99 -11.88 -11.39
CA LYS A 31 8.76 -12.77 -12.56
C LYS A 31 7.31 -13.26 -12.65
N SER A 32 6.52 -13.10 -11.59
CA SER A 32 5.11 -13.50 -11.60
C SER A 32 4.27 -12.56 -12.45
N ILE A 33 3.45 -13.12 -13.34
CA ILE A 33 2.43 -12.38 -14.10
C ILE A 33 1.15 -12.16 -13.29
N LYS A 34 1.03 -12.80 -12.12
CA LYS A 34 -0.12 -12.65 -11.22
C LYS A 34 0.00 -11.33 -10.44
N ARG A 35 -1.15 -10.76 -10.06
CA ARG A 35 -1.21 -9.57 -9.18
C ARG A 35 -1.38 -9.94 -7.70
N THR A 36 -1.33 -11.22 -7.36
CA THR A 36 -1.56 -11.75 -6.02
C THR A 36 -0.45 -12.71 -5.60
N GLY A 37 -0.27 -12.91 -4.28
CA GLY A 37 0.72 -13.82 -3.71
C GLY A 37 2.02 -13.13 -3.28
N PHE A 38 2.06 -11.80 -3.21
CA PHE A 38 3.26 -11.03 -2.84
C PHE A 38 3.38 -10.78 -1.33
N GLY A 39 2.27 -10.78 -0.58
CA GLY A 39 2.27 -10.50 0.86
C GLY A 39 3.24 -11.37 1.66
N PRO A 40 3.30 -12.69 1.48
CA PRO A 40 4.27 -13.55 2.17
C PRO A 40 5.73 -13.18 1.94
N ASN A 41 6.04 -12.53 0.82
CA ASN A 41 7.40 -12.13 0.43
C ASN A 41 7.69 -10.63 0.70
N LEU A 42 6.81 -9.94 1.41
CA LEU A 42 7.05 -8.57 1.84
C LEU A 42 8.30 -8.50 2.72
N PHE A 43 9.23 -7.61 2.40
CA PHE A 43 10.51 -7.45 3.10
C PHE A 43 11.27 -8.77 3.26
N ASP A 44 11.27 -9.63 2.24
CA ASP A 44 11.78 -11.00 2.30
C ASP A 44 13.20 -11.08 2.87
N GLU A 45 14.14 -10.28 2.36
CA GLU A 45 15.53 -10.26 2.81
C GLU A 45 15.73 -9.80 4.25
N TRP A 46 14.76 -9.09 4.83
CA TRP A 46 14.82 -8.64 6.21
C TRP A 46 14.04 -9.54 7.15
N ARG A 47 12.96 -10.15 6.65
CA ARG A 47 12.09 -11.03 7.44
C ARG A 47 12.64 -12.42 7.63
N TYR A 48 13.40 -12.93 6.67
CA TYR A 48 13.93 -14.30 6.69
C TYR A 48 15.45 -14.30 6.75
N LYS A 49 16.03 -15.41 7.27
CA LYS A 49 17.48 -15.62 7.33
C LYS A 49 18.03 -16.33 6.11
N ASP A 50 17.15 -16.89 5.28
CA ASP A 50 17.45 -17.54 4.01
C ASP A 50 16.97 -16.67 2.82
N VAL A 51 17.42 -17.00 1.63
CA VAL A 51 16.98 -16.33 0.40
C VAL A 51 15.69 -16.98 -0.08
N GLY A 52 14.65 -16.14 -0.31
CA GLY A 52 13.37 -16.60 -0.81
C GLY A 52 13.37 -16.86 -2.32
N GLU A 53 12.64 -17.89 -2.74
CA GLU A 53 12.44 -18.25 -4.12
C GLU A 53 10.97 -18.14 -4.54
N PRO A 54 10.67 -17.79 -5.80
CA PRO A 54 9.30 -17.75 -6.30
C PRO A 54 8.57 -19.09 -6.17
N GLY A 55 7.40 -19.07 -5.51
CA GLY A 55 6.60 -20.29 -5.31
C GLY A 55 7.01 -21.12 -4.09
N GLN A 56 8.02 -20.72 -3.35
CA GLN A 56 8.42 -21.36 -2.11
C GLN A 56 7.33 -21.20 -1.04
N ASP A 57 7.11 -22.27 -0.25
CA ASP A 57 6.29 -22.19 0.96
C ASP A 57 7.08 -21.47 2.07
N ASN A 58 6.55 -20.33 2.50
CA ASN A 58 7.18 -19.49 3.52
C ASN A 58 6.87 -19.94 4.96
N SER A 59 5.99 -20.92 5.18
CA SER A 59 5.50 -21.31 6.52
C SER A 59 6.59 -21.84 7.45
N ASN A 60 7.61 -22.47 6.88
CA ASN A 60 8.71 -23.10 7.63
C ASN A 60 10.06 -22.39 7.46
N ARG A 61 10.08 -21.21 6.84
CA ARG A 61 11.32 -20.46 6.64
C ARG A 61 11.84 -19.89 7.97
N PRO A 62 13.18 -19.85 8.16
CA PRO A 62 13.77 -19.32 9.39
C PRO A 62 13.56 -17.81 9.48
N LEU A 63 12.70 -17.39 10.38
CA LEU A 63 12.42 -15.96 10.63
C LEU A 63 13.62 -15.26 11.26
N ASN A 64 13.83 -14.01 10.90
CA ASN A 64 14.71 -13.08 11.59
C ASN A 64 13.96 -12.45 12.77
N PRO A 65 14.28 -12.82 14.03
CA PRO A 65 13.55 -12.34 15.20
C PRO A 65 13.73 -10.84 15.46
N ASP A 66 14.81 -10.26 14.94
CA ASP A 66 15.13 -8.84 15.15
C ASP A 66 14.33 -7.91 14.21
N PHE A 67 13.73 -8.48 13.17
CA PHE A 67 12.92 -7.68 12.26
C PHE A 67 11.55 -7.38 12.84
N VAL A 68 11.15 -6.12 12.80
CA VAL A 68 9.95 -5.59 13.46
C VAL A 68 8.67 -6.39 13.14
N LEU A 69 8.43 -6.75 11.88
CA LEU A 69 7.21 -7.47 11.50
C LEU A 69 7.18 -8.94 11.95
N ASN A 70 8.30 -9.49 12.41
CA ASN A 70 8.37 -10.84 12.97
C ASN A 70 8.15 -10.85 14.50
N GLN A 71 8.17 -9.70 15.14
CA GLN A 71 7.94 -9.61 16.58
C GLN A 71 6.45 -9.82 16.91
N PRO A 72 6.11 -10.67 17.90
CA PRO A 72 4.71 -10.98 18.23
C PRO A 72 3.84 -9.77 18.51
N ARG A 73 4.42 -8.71 19.10
CA ARG A 73 3.69 -7.47 19.43
C ARG A 73 3.16 -6.69 18.23
N TYR A 74 3.68 -6.96 17.02
CA TYR A 74 3.29 -6.28 15.77
C TYR A 74 2.58 -7.20 14.78
N GLN A 75 2.25 -8.43 15.19
CA GLN A 75 1.48 -9.34 14.33
C GLN A 75 0.09 -8.78 14.05
N GLY A 76 -0.31 -8.81 12.77
CA GLY A 76 -1.58 -8.22 12.33
C GLY A 76 -1.57 -6.70 12.21
N ALA A 77 -0.39 -6.06 12.26
CA ALA A 77 -0.30 -4.62 12.03
C ALA A 77 -0.81 -4.24 10.65
N SER A 78 -1.59 -3.17 10.58
CA SER A 78 -2.18 -2.64 9.35
C SER A 78 -1.84 -1.16 9.11
N VAL A 79 -1.11 -0.55 10.03
CA VAL A 79 -0.53 0.80 9.93
C VAL A 79 1.00 0.67 10.00
N LEU A 80 1.70 1.12 8.98
CA LEU A 80 3.16 1.12 8.93
C LEU A 80 3.69 2.53 9.18
N LEU A 81 4.60 2.69 10.14
CA LEU A 81 5.43 3.89 10.24
C LEU A 81 6.75 3.65 9.51
N ALA A 82 7.19 4.62 8.74
CA ALA A 82 8.49 4.58 8.07
C ALA A 82 9.19 5.94 8.16
N ARG A 83 10.48 5.97 7.84
CA ARG A 83 11.26 7.21 7.75
C ARG A 83 11.17 7.80 6.33
N GLN A 84 11.94 8.86 6.10
CA GLN A 84 11.95 9.60 4.85
C GLN A 84 12.27 8.74 3.62
N ASN A 85 11.79 9.22 2.46
CA ASN A 85 12.08 8.66 1.14
C ASN A 85 11.65 7.18 1.00
N PHE A 86 10.47 6.83 1.57
CA PHE A 86 9.96 5.46 1.49
C PHE A 86 9.48 5.12 0.08
N GLY A 87 9.81 3.91 -0.38
CA GLY A 87 9.45 3.41 -1.71
C GLY A 87 10.34 3.96 -2.84
N CYS A 88 11.57 4.40 -2.53
CA CYS A 88 12.54 4.86 -3.53
C CYS A 88 12.99 3.71 -4.45
N GLY A 89 13.84 4.03 -5.43
CA GLY A 89 14.34 3.04 -6.40
C GLY A 89 13.43 2.85 -7.61
N SER A 90 13.27 1.62 -8.04
CA SER A 90 12.58 1.30 -9.30
C SER A 90 11.05 1.45 -9.21
N SER A 91 10.43 1.90 -10.32
CA SER A 91 8.97 2.02 -10.45
C SER A 91 8.30 0.65 -10.51
N ARG A 92 7.81 0.14 -9.38
CA ARG A 92 7.19 -1.19 -9.32
C ARG A 92 5.88 -1.15 -8.55
N GLU A 93 4.79 -1.55 -9.22
CA GLU A 93 3.49 -1.74 -8.55
C GLU A 93 3.49 -2.92 -7.57
N HIS A 94 4.42 -3.86 -7.72
CA HIS A 94 4.56 -5.01 -6.83
C HIS A 94 4.82 -4.61 -5.36
N ALA A 95 5.50 -3.48 -5.12
CA ALA A 95 5.77 -3.01 -3.77
C ALA A 95 4.49 -2.61 -3.02
N PRO A 96 3.58 -1.76 -3.54
CA PRO A 96 2.26 -1.54 -2.96
C PRO A 96 1.42 -2.81 -2.83
N TRP A 97 1.47 -3.75 -3.83
CA TRP A 97 0.74 -5.01 -3.73
C TRP A 97 1.24 -5.88 -2.58
N ALA A 98 2.56 -5.98 -2.38
CA ALA A 98 3.13 -6.76 -1.29
C ALA A 98 2.70 -6.19 0.08
N LEU A 99 2.75 -4.88 0.25
CA LEU A 99 2.31 -4.20 1.47
C LEU A 99 0.82 -4.43 1.75
N GLN A 100 -0.04 -4.21 0.76
CA GLN A 100 -1.48 -4.40 0.88
C GLN A 100 -1.85 -5.87 1.19
N GLN A 101 -1.25 -6.82 0.47
CA GLN A 101 -1.52 -8.25 0.64
C GLN A 101 -0.96 -8.81 1.95
N TYR A 102 0.04 -8.15 2.54
CA TYR A 102 0.48 -8.46 3.89
C TYR A 102 -0.53 -8.01 4.96
N GLY A 103 -1.32 -6.98 4.66
CA GLY A 103 -2.36 -6.47 5.55
C GLY A 103 -2.27 -4.97 5.83
N PHE A 104 -1.27 -4.27 5.30
CA PHE A 104 -1.19 -2.83 5.49
C PHE A 104 -2.27 -2.09 4.69
N ARG A 105 -2.92 -1.13 5.35
CA ARG A 105 -3.93 -0.24 4.77
C ARG A 105 -3.39 1.17 4.60
N THR A 106 -2.44 1.57 5.44
CA THR A 106 -1.84 2.91 5.41
C THR A 106 -0.36 2.86 5.80
N ILE A 107 0.39 3.80 5.26
CA ILE A 107 1.80 4.04 5.58
C ILE A 107 1.95 5.50 5.94
N LEU A 108 2.58 5.80 7.07
CA LEU A 108 2.91 7.14 7.50
C LEU A 108 4.41 7.33 7.38
N ALA A 109 4.84 8.41 6.72
CA ALA A 109 6.26 8.74 6.57
C ALA A 109 6.45 10.24 6.35
N PRO A 110 7.65 10.81 6.60
CA PRO A 110 7.95 12.21 6.29
C PRO A 110 7.96 12.49 4.79
N SER A 111 8.33 11.50 3.98
CA SER A 111 8.30 11.60 2.51
C SER A 111 8.28 10.24 1.84
N PHE A 112 7.82 10.22 0.59
CA PHE A 112 7.74 9.06 -0.27
C PHE A 112 8.36 9.37 -1.63
N ALA A 113 8.83 8.34 -2.33
CA ALA A 113 9.16 8.48 -3.74
C ALA A 113 7.86 8.66 -4.57
N ASP A 114 7.88 9.60 -5.53
CA ASP A 114 6.69 10.04 -6.27
C ASP A 114 5.92 8.90 -6.94
N ILE A 115 6.63 7.98 -7.58
CA ILE A 115 5.99 6.87 -8.30
C ILE A 115 5.36 5.88 -7.33
N PHE A 116 6.05 5.55 -6.24
CA PHE A 116 5.52 4.70 -5.19
C PHE A 116 4.26 5.31 -4.56
N PHE A 117 4.31 6.60 -4.23
CA PHE A 117 3.19 7.36 -3.68
C PHE A 117 1.95 7.29 -4.59
N ASN A 118 2.15 7.51 -5.90
CA ASN A 118 1.07 7.42 -6.88
C ASN A 118 0.50 6.00 -6.99
N ASN A 119 1.37 4.99 -7.00
CA ASN A 119 0.95 3.59 -7.10
C ASN A 119 0.19 3.11 -5.86
N CYS A 120 0.50 3.64 -4.67
CA CYS A 120 -0.28 3.35 -3.45
C CYS A 120 -1.76 3.70 -3.63
N PHE A 121 -2.07 4.91 -4.09
CA PHE A 121 -3.46 5.35 -4.30
C PHE A 121 -4.21 4.50 -5.32
N LYS A 122 -3.55 4.08 -6.39
CA LYS A 122 -4.15 3.22 -7.43
C LYS A 122 -4.51 1.83 -6.92
N ASN A 123 -3.83 1.38 -5.87
CA ASN A 123 -4.00 0.05 -5.29
C ASN A 123 -4.78 0.06 -3.95
N GLY A 124 -5.31 1.20 -3.51
CA GLY A 124 -6.11 1.28 -2.28
C GLY A 124 -5.30 1.30 -0.98
N LEU A 125 -4.01 1.59 -1.06
CA LEU A 125 -3.12 1.84 0.06
C LEU A 125 -3.00 3.36 0.26
N LEU A 126 -3.22 3.85 1.48
CA LEU A 126 -3.18 5.27 1.79
C LEU A 126 -1.79 5.68 2.33
N PRO A 127 -0.95 6.36 1.54
CA PRO A 127 0.26 6.99 2.06
C PRO A 127 -0.08 8.36 2.68
N ILE A 128 0.39 8.59 3.91
CA ILE A 128 0.18 9.82 4.67
C ILE A 128 1.53 10.48 4.93
N VAL A 129 1.65 11.74 4.57
CA VAL A 129 2.83 12.55 4.86
C VAL A 129 2.60 13.31 6.17
N LEU A 130 3.49 13.11 7.14
CA LEU A 130 3.55 13.85 8.39
C LEU A 130 4.95 14.45 8.56
N SER A 131 5.08 15.50 9.38
CA SER A 131 6.40 16.07 9.68
C SER A 131 7.30 15.08 10.44
N GLU A 132 8.62 15.22 10.32
CA GLU A 132 9.60 14.40 11.05
C GLU A 132 9.32 14.40 12.55
N ALA A 133 9.05 15.57 13.14
CA ALA A 133 8.74 15.69 14.56
C ALA A 133 7.46 14.95 14.98
N GLN A 134 6.45 14.88 14.11
CA GLN A 134 5.25 14.06 14.36
C GLN A 134 5.57 12.57 14.26
N MET A 135 6.36 12.19 13.26
CA MET A 135 6.80 10.80 13.08
C MET A 135 7.64 10.31 14.25
N ASP A 136 8.60 11.11 14.75
CA ASP A 136 9.42 10.75 15.90
C ASP A 136 8.55 10.43 17.14
N ARG A 137 7.57 11.28 17.43
CA ARG A 137 6.61 11.03 18.52
C ARG A 137 5.81 9.74 18.31
N LEU A 138 5.36 9.45 17.09
CA LEU A 138 4.63 8.21 16.80
C LEU A 138 5.53 6.97 16.96
N PHE A 139 6.82 7.05 16.57
CA PHE A 139 7.79 5.98 16.82
C PHE A 139 8.00 5.74 18.31
N ASP A 140 8.19 6.81 19.09
CA ASP A 140 8.36 6.71 20.55
C ASP A 140 7.11 6.10 21.21
N GLU A 141 5.91 6.55 20.85
CA GLU A 141 4.64 6.04 21.39
C GLU A 141 4.44 4.56 20.99
N ALA A 142 4.69 4.18 19.75
CA ALA A 142 4.58 2.78 19.29
C ALA A 142 5.60 1.85 19.97
N ALA A 143 6.78 2.36 20.31
CA ALA A 143 7.79 1.62 21.07
C ALA A 143 7.38 1.46 22.53
N ALA A 144 6.90 2.53 23.17
CA ALA A 144 6.55 2.57 24.58
C ALA A 144 5.28 1.75 24.92
N PHE A 145 4.27 1.76 24.05
CA PHE A 145 2.96 1.18 24.33
C PHE A 145 2.69 -0.07 23.47
N PRO A 146 2.73 -1.30 24.06
CA PRO A 146 2.31 -2.52 23.38
C PRO A 146 0.86 -2.42 22.91
N GLY A 147 0.60 -2.83 21.66
CA GLY A 147 -0.75 -2.75 21.08
C GLY A 147 -1.17 -1.35 20.65
N TYR A 148 -0.20 -0.44 20.45
CA TYR A 148 -0.47 0.93 20.00
C TYR A 148 -1.22 0.95 18.67
N GLN A 149 -2.35 1.63 18.63
CA GLN A 149 -3.21 1.73 17.46
C GLN A 149 -3.41 3.18 17.04
N LEU A 150 -3.60 3.39 15.76
CA LEU A 150 -4.02 4.66 15.19
C LEU A 150 -5.33 4.49 14.45
N THR A 151 -6.20 5.49 14.53
CA THR A 151 -7.41 5.58 13.70
C THR A 151 -7.18 6.60 12.59
N ILE A 152 -7.30 6.15 11.37
CA ILE A 152 -7.14 6.97 10.16
C ILE A 152 -8.54 7.32 9.66
N ASP A 153 -8.93 8.58 9.77
CA ASP A 153 -10.19 9.11 9.25
C ASP A 153 -9.92 9.87 7.95
N LEU A 154 -10.08 9.19 6.81
CA LEU A 154 -9.83 9.80 5.51
C LEU A 154 -10.87 10.88 5.14
N PRO A 155 -12.17 10.73 5.41
CA PRO A 155 -13.15 11.81 5.25
C PRO A 155 -12.75 13.12 5.95
N ARG A 156 -12.28 13.05 7.19
CA ARG A 156 -11.83 14.23 7.97
C ARG A 156 -10.37 14.60 7.70
N GLN A 157 -9.61 13.71 7.11
CA GLN A 157 -8.15 13.83 6.87
C GLN A 157 -7.38 14.06 8.18
N VAL A 158 -7.64 13.20 9.17
CA VAL A 158 -6.94 13.19 10.45
C VAL A 158 -6.49 11.79 10.84
N VAL A 159 -5.32 11.71 11.46
CA VAL A 159 -4.86 10.54 12.20
C VAL A 159 -5.18 10.80 13.68
N VAL A 160 -6.02 9.96 14.26
CA VAL A 160 -6.43 10.07 15.67
C VAL A 160 -5.61 9.10 16.51
N LYS A 161 -4.95 9.60 17.54
CA LYS A 161 -4.16 8.84 18.49
C LYS A 161 -5.04 8.26 19.62
N PRO A 162 -4.54 7.30 20.40
CA PRO A 162 -5.29 6.73 21.54
C PRO A 162 -5.71 7.74 22.61
N ASP A 163 -4.95 8.83 22.75
CA ASP A 163 -5.27 9.94 23.68
C ASP A 163 -6.33 10.91 23.14
N GLY A 164 -6.85 10.66 21.93
CA GLY A 164 -7.82 11.52 21.25
C GLY A 164 -7.20 12.71 20.53
N SER A 165 -5.89 12.92 20.59
CA SER A 165 -5.25 13.98 19.82
C SER A 165 -5.23 13.65 18.32
N GLU A 166 -5.34 14.68 17.49
CA GLU A 166 -5.48 14.54 16.04
C GLU A 166 -4.28 15.16 15.31
N LEU A 167 -3.78 14.43 14.33
CA LEU A 167 -2.75 14.89 13.41
C LEU A 167 -3.39 15.08 12.03
N PRO A 168 -3.56 16.31 11.55
CA PRO A 168 -4.13 16.56 10.22
C PRO A 168 -3.15 16.15 9.13
N PHE A 169 -3.69 15.67 8.01
CA PHE A 169 -2.93 15.39 6.80
C PHE A 169 -3.70 15.81 5.55
N GLU A 170 -2.99 15.96 4.45
CA GLU A 170 -3.57 16.38 3.18
C GLU A 170 -3.57 15.26 2.15
N VAL A 171 -4.70 15.10 1.46
CA VAL A 171 -4.85 14.24 0.30
C VAL A 171 -5.58 15.02 -0.80
N GLN A 172 -5.03 14.95 -2.02
CA GLN A 172 -5.67 15.54 -3.19
C GLN A 172 -7.13 15.09 -3.32
N ALA A 173 -8.06 16.00 -3.56
CA ALA A 173 -9.51 15.75 -3.57
C ALA A 173 -9.91 14.55 -4.46
N PHE A 174 -9.34 14.44 -5.66
CA PHE A 174 -9.63 13.32 -6.57
C PHE A 174 -9.15 11.97 -6.03
N ARG A 175 -7.96 11.90 -5.44
CA ARG A 175 -7.42 10.67 -4.81
C ARG A 175 -8.28 10.24 -3.62
N LYS A 176 -8.66 11.20 -2.78
CA LYS A 176 -9.60 10.98 -1.66
C LYS A 176 -10.93 10.41 -2.16
N TYR A 177 -11.51 11.03 -3.21
CA TYR A 177 -12.73 10.55 -3.83
C TYR A 177 -12.61 9.10 -4.31
N CYS A 178 -11.51 8.74 -5.00
CA CYS A 178 -11.27 7.38 -5.48
C CYS A 178 -11.18 6.38 -4.32
N LEU A 179 -10.40 6.68 -3.27
CA LEU A 179 -10.24 5.80 -2.11
C LEU A 179 -11.57 5.60 -1.36
N VAL A 180 -12.29 6.70 -1.06
CA VAL A 180 -13.57 6.63 -0.32
C VAL A 180 -14.61 5.80 -1.07
N ASN A 181 -14.64 5.87 -2.40
CA ASN A 181 -15.60 5.13 -3.22
C ASN A 181 -15.07 3.77 -3.74
N GLY A 182 -13.82 3.42 -3.48
CA GLY A 182 -13.22 2.18 -3.95
C GLY A 182 -12.96 2.13 -5.46
N PHE A 183 -12.77 3.28 -6.11
CA PHE A 183 -12.55 3.36 -7.56
C PHE A 183 -11.07 3.26 -7.90
N ASP A 184 -10.71 2.26 -8.68
CA ASP A 184 -9.47 2.20 -9.45
C ASP A 184 -9.69 2.79 -10.86
N ASP A 185 -8.63 2.80 -11.68
CA ASP A 185 -8.67 3.34 -13.05
C ASP A 185 -9.74 2.63 -13.92
N ILE A 186 -9.91 1.32 -13.72
CA ILE A 186 -10.92 0.51 -14.41
C ILE A 186 -12.32 0.86 -13.91
N GLY A 187 -12.52 0.92 -12.60
CA GLY A 187 -13.79 1.29 -11.99
C GLY A 187 -14.27 2.68 -12.40
N LEU A 188 -13.35 3.64 -12.53
CA LEU A 188 -13.66 4.97 -13.06
C LEU A 188 -14.13 4.92 -14.52
N THR A 189 -13.46 4.15 -15.35
CA THR A 189 -13.83 3.97 -16.78
C THR A 189 -15.20 3.30 -16.92
N LEU A 190 -15.46 2.26 -16.13
CA LEU A 190 -16.73 1.51 -16.17
C LEU A 190 -17.95 2.34 -15.77
N ARG A 191 -17.79 3.47 -15.08
CA ARG A 191 -18.88 4.43 -14.83
C ARG A 191 -19.45 5.04 -16.10
N HIS A 192 -18.71 4.97 -17.20
CA HIS A 192 -19.11 5.45 -18.52
C HIS A 192 -19.42 4.32 -19.50
N GLN A 193 -19.69 3.10 -18.99
CA GLN A 193 -19.91 1.89 -19.79
C GLN A 193 -20.94 2.09 -20.91
N ASP A 194 -22.06 2.76 -20.64
CA ASP A 194 -23.11 2.97 -21.64
C ASP A 194 -22.63 3.87 -22.79
N LYS A 195 -21.85 4.92 -22.47
CA LYS A 195 -21.26 5.80 -23.47
C LYS A 195 -20.21 5.07 -24.31
N ILE A 196 -19.42 4.21 -23.69
CA ILE A 196 -18.41 3.38 -24.36
C ILE A 196 -19.10 2.43 -25.33
N LYS A 197 -20.13 1.69 -24.90
CA LYS A 197 -20.90 0.78 -25.74
C LYS A 197 -21.58 1.49 -26.92
N ALA A 198 -22.15 2.68 -26.69
CA ALA A 198 -22.75 3.47 -27.75
C ALA A 198 -21.73 3.89 -28.82
N PHE A 199 -20.55 4.36 -28.37
CA PHE A 199 -19.45 4.72 -29.24
C PHE A 199 -18.93 3.52 -30.04
N GLU A 200 -18.75 2.37 -29.40
CA GLU A 200 -18.30 1.12 -30.02
C GLU A 200 -19.29 0.67 -31.10
N ALA A 201 -20.59 0.70 -30.83
CA ALA A 201 -21.62 0.33 -31.78
C ALA A 201 -21.61 1.24 -33.03
N GLU A 202 -21.52 2.56 -32.85
CA GLU A 202 -21.40 3.51 -33.95
C GLU A 202 -20.12 3.31 -34.76
N ARG A 203 -18.99 3.11 -34.08
CA ARG A 203 -17.68 2.88 -34.72
C ARG A 203 -17.69 1.59 -35.54
N LEU A 204 -18.22 0.49 -35.00
CA LEU A 204 -18.29 -0.79 -35.72
C LEU A 204 -19.25 -0.75 -36.91
N ALA A 205 -20.33 0.04 -36.83
CA ALA A 205 -21.21 0.27 -37.99
C ALA A 205 -20.49 1.00 -39.14
N ARG A 206 -19.61 1.96 -38.82
CA ARG A 206 -18.80 2.68 -39.82
C ARG A 206 -17.56 1.91 -40.29
N MET A 207 -17.02 1.03 -39.45
CA MET A 207 -15.76 0.30 -39.69
C MET A 207 -15.92 -1.19 -39.35
N PRO A 208 -16.75 -1.94 -40.11
CA PRO A 208 -17.10 -3.33 -39.77
C PRO A 208 -15.89 -4.28 -39.75
N TRP A 209 -14.80 -3.94 -40.43
CA TRP A 209 -13.56 -4.72 -40.42
C TRP A 209 -12.86 -4.75 -39.04
N LEU A 210 -13.19 -3.83 -38.15
CA LEU A 210 -12.67 -3.82 -36.77
C LEU A 210 -13.41 -4.82 -35.86
N ALA A 211 -14.57 -5.34 -36.26
CA ALA A 211 -15.34 -6.29 -35.47
C ALA A 211 -14.63 -7.66 -35.31
N HIS A 212 -13.67 -7.98 -36.17
CA HIS A 212 -12.97 -9.28 -36.19
C HIS A 212 -11.53 -9.22 -35.65
N THR A 213 -11.09 -8.12 -35.07
CA THR A 213 -9.84 -8.09 -34.32
C THR A 213 -10.09 -8.74 -32.95
N GLY A 214 -10.23 -10.09 -32.97
CA GLY A 214 -10.18 -10.88 -31.74
C GLY A 214 -8.79 -10.72 -31.09
N LEU A 215 -8.76 -10.04 -29.95
CA LEU A 215 -7.71 -10.15 -28.93
C LEU A 215 -8.14 -11.19 -27.92
#